data_96107ad28b17d7c6c4cbc74c413401f3
#
_entry.id   96107ad28b17d7c6c4cbc74c413401f3
#
_cell.length_a   1.000
_cell.length_b   1.000
_cell.length_c   1.000
_cell.angle_alpha   90.00
_cell.angle_beta   90.00
_cell.angle_gamma   90.00
#
_symmetry.space_group_name_H-M   'P 1'
#
loop_
_entity.id
_entity.type
_entity.pdbx_description
1 polymer ?
#
loop_
_entity_poly.entity_id
_entity_poly.type
_entity_poly.pdbx_seq_one_letter_code
_entity_poly.pdbx_strand_id
1 'polypeptide(L)'
;MCIRDSPLSVAGRILVRTENGIRSLLVHPDRALAVIPNLCIHFSHDLNNGMKYNPQVDLQPIFGEAGSTLRDALAEEAGVKAEDIVDADLVLCTREKAERVGLKGEYFMSGRIDDLECAYTTLWGFLQGRGEEEGRGDMWVMFDNEEVGSSSRQGAQGTLMANVLARIEEKLGVTREQSIRACTNSLLLSADNGHATHPNHPEKSDPANVAVMGGGVLLKYNARQTYTLSLIHI
;
A
#
# COMPACT_ATOMS: atom_id res chain seq x y z
N MET A 1 4.55 -10.87 4.53
CA MET A 1 3.58 -11.07 5.65
C MET A 1 2.89 -12.41 5.47
N CYS A 2 2.79 -13.23 6.50
CA CYS A 2 2.09 -14.52 6.41
C CYS A 2 0.60 -14.29 6.71
N ILE A 3 -0.27 -14.44 5.69
CA ILE A 3 -1.73 -14.32 5.83
C ILE A 3 -2.42 -15.68 5.98
N ARG A 4 -1.65 -16.76 6.02
CA ARG A 4 -2.19 -18.12 6.19
C ARG A 4 -2.49 -18.38 7.65
N ASP A 5 -3.49 -19.24 7.88
CA ASP A 5 -3.99 -19.63 9.20
C ASP A 5 -4.51 -18.45 10.05
N SER A 6 -4.64 -17.26 9.45
CA SER A 6 -5.21 -16.07 10.09
C SER A 6 -6.65 -15.83 9.64
N PRO A 7 -7.52 -15.26 10.50
CA PRO A 7 -8.85 -14.81 10.09
C PRO A 7 -8.73 -13.66 9.07
N LEU A 8 -9.35 -13.85 7.90
CA LEU A 8 -9.34 -12.86 6.82
C LEU A 8 -10.73 -12.32 6.55
N SER A 9 -10.78 -11.08 6.09
CA SER A 9 -11.95 -10.48 5.45
C SER A 9 -11.58 -10.07 4.03
N VAL A 10 -12.51 -9.42 3.35
CA VAL A 10 -12.29 -8.79 2.05
C VAL A 10 -12.50 -7.28 2.16
N ALA A 11 -11.81 -6.53 1.32
CA ALA A 11 -12.06 -5.12 1.14
C ALA A 11 -11.95 -4.76 -0.34
N GLY A 12 -12.69 -3.74 -0.77
CA GLY A 12 -12.63 -3.28 -2.15
C GLY A 12 -13.94 -2.65 -2.59
N ARG A 13 -14.28 -2.86 -3.84
CA ARG A 13 -15.52 -2.32 -4.41
C ARG A 13 -16.29 -3.39 -5.17
N ILE A 14 -17.59 -3.21 -5.19
CA ILE A 14 -18.51 -3.96 -6.03
C ILE A 14 -19.20 -3.03 -7.02
N LEU A 15 -19.53 -3.52 -8.18
CA LEU A 15 -20.35 -2.85 -9.18
C LEU A 15 -21.75 -3.42 -9.11
N VAL A 16 -22.73 -2.55 -8.86
CA VAL A 16 -24.12 -2.94 -8.63
C VAL A 16 -25.00 -2.33 -9.71
N ARG A 17 -25.88 -3.13 -10.28
CA ARG A 17 -26.91 -2.68 -11.20
C ARG A 17 -28.00 -1.94 -10.44
N THR A 18 -28.39 -0.78 -10.95
CA THR A 18 -29.48 0.03 -10.45
C THR A 18 -30.38 0.47 -11.60
N GLU A 19 -31.52 1.06 -11.31
CA GLU A 19 -32.42 1.63 -12.32
C GLU A 19 -31.73 2.71 -13.18
N ASN A 20 -30.72 3.39 -12.61
CA ASN A 20 -29.99 4.48 -13.28
C ASN A 20 -28.63 4.03 -13.87
N GLY A 21 -28.41 2.73 -14.02
CA GLY A 21 -27.15 2.16 -14.56
C GLY A 21 -26.31 1.46 -13.49
N ILE A 22 -25.00 1.45 -13.68
CA ILE A 22 -24.06 0.77 -12.76
C ILE A 22 -23.54 1.75 -11.72
N ARG A 23 -23.62 1.36 -10.45
CA ARG A 23 -23.08 2.10 -9.31
C ARG A 23 -21.93 1.32 -8.68
N SER A 24 -20.86 2.02 -8.30
CA SER A 24 -19.75 1.47 -7.50
C SER A 24 -20.01 1.70 -6.01
N LEU A 25 -19.88 0.65 -5.21
CA LEU A 25 -19.97 0.68 -3.74
C LEU A 25 -18.70 0.10 -3.14
N LEU A 26 -18.19 0.74 -2.09
CA LEU A 26 -17.11 0.19 -1.27
C LEU A 26 -17.68 -0.80 -0.28
N VAL A 27 -16.95 -1.90 -0.07
CA VAL A 27 -17.30 -2.98 0.87
C VAL A 27 -16.09 -3.36 1.71
N HIS A 28 -16.32 -3.55 3.00
CA HIS A 28 -15.33 -4.04 3.95
C HIS A 28 -16.04 -4.67 5.16
N PRO A 29 -16.54 -5.89 5.05
CA PRO A 29 -17.24 -6.57 6.15
C PRO A 29 -16.36 -6.67 7.40
N ASP A 30 -16.86 -6.18 8.54
CA ASP A 30 -16.15 -6.23 9.82
C ASP A 30 -16.32 -7.60 10.52
N ARG A 31 -16.14 -8.67 9.76
CA ARG A 31 -16.13 -10.05 10.25
C ARG A 31 -15.14 -10.91 9.47
N ALA A 32 -14.68 -11.99 10.07
CA ALA A 32 -13.89 -12.98 9.35
C ALA A 32 -14.79 -13.72 8.35
N LEU A 33 -14.36 -13.71 7.09
CA LEU A 33 -15.06 -14.36 5.99
C LEU A 33 -14.27 -15.51 5.41
N ALA A 34 -12.95 -15.51 5.58
CA ALA A 34 -12.08 -16.46 4.92
C ALA A 34 -10.88 -16.85 5.77
N VAL A 35 -10.29 -17.97 5.41
CA VAL A 35 -8.98 -18.43 5.88
C VAL A 35 -8.23 -19.05 4.71
N ILE A 36 -6.93 -18.84 4.62
CA ILE A 36 -6.04 -19.61 3.74
C ILE A 36 -5.37 -20.67 4.62
N PRO A 37 -5.85 -21.93 4.59
CA PRO A 37 -5.34 -22.96 5.48
C PRO A 37 -3.97 -23.45 5.04
N ASN A 38 -3.12 -23.74 6.00
CA ASN A 38 -1.86 -24.41 5.75
C ASN A 38 -2.05 -25.92 5.76
N LEU A 39 -1.23 -26.63 4.98
CA LEU A 39 -1.16 -28.09 5.10
C LEU A 39 -0.39 -28.41 6.39
N CYS A 40 -0.96 -29.30 7.22
CA CYS A 40 -0.30 -29.67 8.47
C CYS A 40 0.94 -30.53 8.23
N ILE A 41 1.84 -30.56 9.20
CA ILE A 41 3.13 -31.30 9.11
C ILE A 41 2.94 -32.78 8.83
N HIS A 42 1.83 -33.39 9.22
CA HIS A 42 1.54 -34.80 8.97
C HIS A 42 1.38 -35.14 7.48
N PHE A 43 1.03 -34.13 6.66
CA PHE A 43 0.90 -34.27 5.21
C PHE A 43 2.03 -33.57 4.43
N SER A 44 2.89 -32.82 5.13
CA SER A 44 4.00 -32.09 4.51
C SER A 44 5.24 -32.20 5.41
N HIS A 45 5.95 -33.30 5.31
CA HIS A 45 7.15 -33.58 6.11
C HIS A 45 8.32 -32.66 5.81
N ASP A 46 8.33 -31.99 4.65
CA ASP A 46 9.39 -31.13 4.19
C ASP A 46 9.24 -29.65 4.56
N LEU A 47 8.25 -29.30 5.38
CA LEU A 47 7.98 -27.90 5.79
C LEU A 47 9.22 -27.19 6.33
N ASN A 48 10.07 -27.89 7.10
CA ASN A 48 11.27 -27.33 7.69
C ASN A 48 12.47 -27.26 6.72
N ASN A 49 12.37 -27.86 5.54
CA ASN A 49 13.42 -27.92 4.53
C ASN A 49 13.29 -26.83 3.43
N GLY A 50 12.34 -25.92 3.59
CA GLY A 50 12.08 -24.83 2.64
C GLY A 50 10.96 -25.15 1.67
N MET A 51 9.74 -24.95 2.08
CA MET A 51 8.54 -25.12 1.23
C MET A 51 8.44 -23.98 0.21
N LYS A 52 8.27 -24.34 -1.06
CA LYS A 52 7.90 -23.40 -2.11
C LYS A 52 6.37 -23.43 -2.29
N TYR A 53 5.75 -22.28 -2.10
CA TYR A 53 4.32 -22.14 -2.32
C TYR A 53 3.99 -21.98 -3.81
N ASN A 54 2.96 -22.70 -4.25
CA ASN A 54 2.28 -22.42 -5.51
C ASN A 54 1.07 -21.51 -5.22
N PRO A 55 1.10 -20.21 -5.60
CA PRO A 55 0.02 -19.29 -5.28
C PRO A 55 -1.35 -19.72 -5.76
N GLN A 56 -1.44 -20.43 -6.89
CA GLN A 56 -2.70 -20.92 -7.44
C GLN A 56 -3.31 -22.08 -6.67
N VAL A 57 -2.52 -22.78 -5.87
CA VAL A 57 -2.97 -23.96 -5.12
C VAL A 57 -2.95 -23.66 -3.63
N ASP A 58 -1.82 -23.20 -3.11
CA ASP A 58 -1.59 -23.10 -1.67
C ASP A 58 -2.14 -21.81 -1.05
N LEU A 59 -2.54 -20.82 -1.86
CA LEU A 59 -3.07 -19.55 -1.40
C LEU A 59 -4.56 -19.35 -1.72
N GLN A 60 -5.27 -20.42 -2.04
CA GLN A 60 -6.72 -20.35 -2.25
C GLN A 60 -7.46 -20.24 -0.92
N PRO A 61 -8.28 -19.17 -0.74
CA PRO A 61 -9.04 -18.99 0.50
C PRO A 61 -10.27 -19.89 0.55
N ILE A 62 -10.58 -20.38 1.75
CA ILE A 62 -11.85 -21.04 2.06
C ILE A 62 -12.78 -19.99 2.66
N PHE A 63 -13.96 -19.80 2.05
CA PHE A 63 -14.98 -18.84 2.49
C PHE A 63 -16.15 -19.47 3.24
N GLY A 64 -16.29 -20.79 3.23
CA GLY A 64 -17.39 -21.47 3.88
C GLY A 64 -17.70 -22.82 3.24
N GLU A 65 -18.83 -23.40 3.62
CA GLU A 65 -19.32 -24.66 3.08
C GLU A 65 -20.01 -24.48 1.72
N ALA A 66 -20.24 -25.61 1.04
CA ALA A 66 -20.96 -25.61 -0.22
C ALA A 66 -22.37 -24.99 -0.06
N GLY A 67 -22.71 -24.10 -0.97
CA GLY A 67 -23.99 -23.36 -0.95
C GLY A 67 -23.90 -21.95 -0.37
N SER A 68 -22.81 -21.61 0.34
CA SER A 68 -22.51 -20.21 0.72
C SER A 68 -21.67 -19.55 -0.36
N THR A 69 -21.97 -18.28 -0.69
CA THR A 69 -21.18 -17.54 -1.66
C THR A 69 -20.64 -16.25 -1.08
N LEU A 70 -19.44 -15.85 -1.52
CA LEU A 70 -18.89 -14.53 -1.18
C LEU A 70 -19.83 -13.41 -1.64
N ARG A 71 -20.51 -13.61 -2.77
CA ARG A 71 -21.47 -12.65 -3.31
C ARG A 71 -22.61 -12.34 -2.34
N ASP A 72 -23.13 -13.36 -1.64
CA ASP A 72 -24.20 -13.18 -0.65
C ASP A 72 -23.71 -12.33 0.55
N ALA A 73 -22.50 -12.61 1.03
CA ALA A 73 -21.89 -11.82 2.11
C ALA A 73 -21.64 -10.36 1.71
N LEU A 74 -21.25 -10.11 0.46
CA LEU A 74 -21.07 -8.75 -0.07
C LEU A 74 -22.42 -8.03 -0.27
N ALA A 75 -23.44 -8.76 -0.68
CA ALA A 75 -24.79 -8.23 -0.86
C ALA A 75 -25.39 -7.81 0.50
N GLU A 76 -25.22 -8.63 1.52
CA GLU A 76 -25.61 -8.34 2.91
C GLU A 76 -24.91 -7.07 3.41
N GLU A 77 -23.59 -6.97 3.26
CA GLU A 77 -22.77 -5.82 3.67
C GLU A 77 -23.19 -4.52 2.97
N ALA A 78 -23.45 -4.60 1.68
CA ALA A 78 -23.80 -3.44 0.87
C ALA A 78 -25.30 -3.07 0.92
N GLY A 79 -26.14 -3.91 1.51
CA GLY A 79 -27.59 -3.71 1.54
C GLY A 79 -28.25 -3.81 0.14
N VAL A 80 -27.72 -4.69 -0.73
CA VAL A 80 -28.20 -4.89 -2.09
C VAL A 80 -28.55 -6.36 -2.33
N LYS A 81 -29.19 -6.66 -3.45
CA LYS A 81 -29.42 -8.05 -3.83
C LYS A 81 -28.17 -8.64 -4.48
N ALA A 82 -27.88 -9.92 -4.19
CA ALA A 82 -26.72 -10.60 -4.75
C ALA A 82 -26.76 -10.65 -6.29
N GLU A 83 -27.95 -10.78 -6.88
CA GLU A 83 -28.17 -10.80 -8.33
C GLU A 83 -27.84 -9.48 -9.02
N ASP A 84 -27.90 -8.36 -8.29
CA ASP A 84 -27.58 -7.03 -8.80
C ASP A 84 -26.07 -6.73 -8.81
N ILE A 85 -25.24 -7.51 -8.11
CA ILE A 85 -23.79 -7.38 -8.16
C ILE A 85 -23.30 -7.94 -9.50
N VAL A 86 -22.78 -7.08 -10.37
CA VAL A 86 -22.33 -7.46 -11.73
C VAL A 86 -20.85 -7.78 -11.78
N ASP A 87 -20.03 -7.14 -10.92
CA ASP A 87 -18.58 -7.35 -10.85
C ASP A 87 -18.03 -6.89 -9.49
N ALA A 88 -16.79 -7.29 -9.19
CA ALA A 88 -16.13 -6.92 -7.95
C ALA A 88 -14.60 -6.84 -8.14
N ASP A 89 -13.98 -5.86 -7.49
CA ASP A 89 -12.53 -5.69 -7.39
C ASP A 89 -12.18 -5.71 -5.89
N LEU A 90 -11.71 -6.86 -5.43
CA LEU A 90 -11.55 -7.19 -4.01
C LEU A 90 -10.16 -7.70 -3.70
N VAL A 91 -9.69 -7.35 -2.51
CA VAL A 91 -8.46 -7.90 -1.92
C VAL A 91 -8.77 -8.58 -0.60
N LEU A 92 -8.01 -9.61 -0.26
CA LEU A 92 -8.03 -10.19 1.08
C LEU A 92 -7.31 -9.25 2.05
N CYS A 93 -7.88 -9.06 3.22
CA CYS A 93 -7.26 -8.28 4.27
C CYS A 93 -7.25 -9.02 5.60
N THR A 94 -6.17 -8.86 6.36
CA THR A 94 -6.08 -9.38 7.72
C THR A 94 -6.99 -8.61 8.65
N ARG A 95 -7.49 -9.28 9.67
CA ARG A 95 -8.29 -8.66 10.73
C ARG A 95 -7.47 -8.27 11.96
N GLU A 96 -6.19 -8.56 11.93
CA GLU A 96 -5.27 -8.17 13.00
C GLU A 96 -5.22 -6.64 13.12
N LYS A 97 -5.44 -6.15 14.33
CA LYS A 97 -5.35 -4.73 14.66
C LYS A 97 -3.91 -4.38 15.02
N ALA A 98 -3.60 -3.09 14.92
CA ALA A 98 -2.33 -2.59 15.41
C ALA A 98 -2.22 -2.79 16.92
N GLU A 99 -1.07 -3.27 17.38
CA GLU A 99 -0.79 -3.54 18.78
C GLU A 99 0.57 -2.98 19.20
N ARG A 100 0.70 -2.63 20.48
CA ARG A 100 1.99 -2.34 21.08
C ARG A 100 2.72 -3.63 21.43
N VAL A 101 4.00 -3.71 21.07
CA VAL A 101 4.84 -4.89 21.24
C VAL A 101 6.13 -4.52 21.99
N GLY A 102 6.68 -5.48 22.72
CA GLY A 102 7.86 -5.32 23.56
C GLY A 102 7.52 -5.36 25.04
N LEU A 103 8.53 -5.57 25.87
CA LEU A 103 8.36 -5.69 27.33
C LEU A 103 7.79 -4.43 27.97
N LYS A 104 8.00 -3.28 27.35
CA LYS A 104 7.50 -1.96 27.79
C LYS A 104 6.53 -1.35 26.78
N GLY A 105 6.12 -2.10 25.75
CA GLY A 105 5.29 -1.61 24.65
C GLY A 105 6.00 -0.53 23.83
N GLU A 106 7.29 -0.62 23.66
CA GLU A 106 8.15 0.36 22.99
C GLU A 106 7.99 0.37 21.47
N TYR A 107 7.47 -0.71 20.90
CA TYR A 107 7.20 -0.84 19.48
C TYR A 107 5.70 -0.90 19.21
N PHE A 108 5.31 -0.67 17.99
CA PHE A 108 3.99 -1.05 17.49
C PHE A 108 4.12 -2.00 16.30
N MET A 109 3.15 -2.88 16.15
CA MET A 109 3.07 -3.84 15.07
C MET A 109 1.73 -3.71 14.38
N SER A 110 1.73 -3.63 13.06
CA SER A 110 0.53 -3.57 12.24
C SER A 110 0.82 -4.13 10.85
N GLY A 111 -0.20 -4.56 10.15
CA GLY A 111 -0.10 -4.77 8.72
C GLY A 111 -0.01 -3.43 7.98
N ARG A 112 0.60 -3.43 6.81
CA ARG A 112 0.65 -2.28 5.88
C ARG A 112 1.35 -1.02 6.43
N ILE A 113 2.27 -1.16 7.39
CA ILE A 113 3.16 -0.07 7.81
C ILE A 113 3.93 0.44 6.61
N ASP A 114 4.46 -0.48 5.82
CA ASP A 114 4.97 -0.23 4.49
C ASP A 114 3.80 -0.22 3.49
N ASP A 115 3.46 0.93 2.87
CA ASP A 115 4.10 2.25 3.09
C ASP A 115 3.12 3.29 3.69
N LEU A 116 2.11 2.86 4.44
CA LEU A 116 1.14 3.77 5.04
C LEU A 116 1.74 4.69 6.11
N GLU A 117 2.85 4.29 6.74
CA GLU A 117 3.55 5.15 7.70
C GLU A 117 4.16 6.37 7.01
N CYS A 118 4.91 6.16 5.91
CA CYS A 118 5.46 7.27 5.14
C CYS A 118 4.37 8.10 4.47
N ALA A 119 3.32 7.47 3.93
CA ALA A 119 2.18 8.19 3.36
C ALA A 119 1.52 9.12 4.38
N TYR A 120 1.27 8.63 5.61
CA TYR A 120 0.66 9.42 6.66
C TYR A 120 1.57 10.54 7.19
N THR A 121 2.82 10.20 7.49
CA THR A 121 3.76 11.16 8.09
C THR A 121 4.16 12.28 7.14
N THR A 122 4.33 11.97 5.85
CA THR A 122 4.59 12.98 4.81
C THR A 122 3.37 13.85 4.53
N LEU A 123 2.14 13.28 4.54
CA LEU A 123 0.92 14.08 4.45
C LEU A 123 0.82 15.07 5.63
N TRP A 124 1.08 14.57 6.85
CA TRP A 124 1.06 15.41 8.04
C TRP A 124 2.09 16.53 7.95
N GLY A 125 3.33 16.21 7.55
CA GLY A 125 4.39 17.18 7.32
C GLY A 125 4.00 18.22 6.26
N PHE A 126 3.42 17.79 5.15
CA PHE A 126 2.90 18.67 4.10
C PHE A 126 1.83 19.65 4.62
N LEU A 127 0.89 19.16 5.44
CA LEU A 127 -0.18 20.01 6.00
C LEU A 127 0.34 21.02 7.04
N GLN A 128 1.39 20.66 7.80
CA GLN A 128 1.99 21.53 8.81
C GLN A 128 3.03 22.51 8.21
N GLY A 129 3.71 22.10 7.14
CA GLY A 129 4.81 22.84 6.54
C GLY A 129 4.42 23.86 5.49
N ARG A 130 3.14 24.25 5.38
CA ARG A 130 2.68 25.24 4.41
C ARG A 130 3.41 26.57 4.61
N GLY A 131 4.38 26.84 3.75
CA GLY A 131 5.02 28.15 3.68
C GLY A 131 4.13 29.15 2.93
N GLU A 132 4.16 30.41 3.36
CA GLU A 132 3.50 31.52 2.67
C GLU A 132 4.42 32.19 1.61
N GLU A 133 5.39 31.45 1.08
CA GLU A 133 6.31 31.98 0.08
C GLU A 133 5.60 32.16 -1.27
N GLU A 134 5.53 33.41 -1.71
CA GLU A 134 4.99 33.73 -3.04
C GLU A 134 5.78 33.05 -4.16
N GLY A 135 5.06 32.45 -5.11
CA GLY A 135 5.65 31.78 -6.27
C GLY A 135 6.11 30.34 -6.05
N ARG A 136 5.87 29.78 -4.85
CA ARG A 136 6.11 28.37 -4.54
C ARG A 136 4.80 27.59 -4.54
N GLY A 137 4.82 26.40 -5.14
CA GLY A 137 3.73 25.43 -5.08
C GLY A 137 4.22 24.14 -4.45
N ASP A 138 3.57 23.69 -3.38
CA ASP A 138 3.84 22.38 -2.78
C ASP A 138 2.78 21.39 -3.21
N MET A 139 3.20 20.16 -3.53
CA MET A 139 2.32 19.07 -3.92
C MET A 139 2.68 17.83 -3.12
N TRP A 140 1.68 17.19 -2.54
CA TRP A 140 1.79 15.87 -1.98
C TRP A 140 0.99 14.88 -2.84
N VAL A 141 1.59 13.75 -3.17
CA VAL A 141 0.97 12.71 -4.00
C VAL A 141 1.18 11.36 -3.36
N MET A 142 0.11 10.58 -3.23
CA MET A 142 0.18 9.17 -2.85
C MET A 142 -0.25 8.32 -4.05
N PHE A 143 0.62 7.41 -4.45
CA PHE A 143 0.35 6.45 -5.51
C PHE A 143 -0.08 5.12 -4.93
N ASP A 144 -0.89 4.39 -5.69
CA ASP A 144 -1.27 3.03 -5.40
C ASP A 144 -0.43 2.04 -6.23
N ASN A 145 -0.55 0.75 -5.92
CA ASN A 145 0.05 -0.35 -6.69
C ASN A 145 1.60 -0.33 -6.77
N GLU A 146 2.29 0.20 -5.78
CA GLU A 146 3.76 0.18 -5.77
C GLU A 146 4.29 -1.25 -5.88
N GLU A 147 3.83 -2.16 -5.02
CA GLU A 147 4.23 -3.57 -4.99
C GLU A 147 3.76 -4.38 -6.21
N VAL A 148 2.61 -4.04 -6.77
CA VAL A 148 2.12 -4.64 -8.03
C VAL A 148 2.93 -4.15 -9.22
N GLY A 149 3.40 -2.91 -9.16
CA GLY A 149 4.24 -2.26 -10.15
C GLY A 149 3.82 -0.84 -10.46
N SER A 150 4.78 0.07 -10.39
CA SER A 150 4.57 1.51 -10.65
C SER A 150 4.10 1.82 -12.07
N SER A 151 4.29 0.91 -13.03
CA SER A 151 3.81 1.06 -14.41
C SER A 151 2.31 0.81 -14.60
N SER A 152 1.61 0.43 -13.53
CA SER A 152 0.13 0.35 -13.56
C SER A 152 -0.49 1.75 -13.72
N ARG A 153 -1.78 1.79 -14.08
CA ARG A 153 -2.52 3.05 -14.21
C ARG A 153 -2.51 3.89 -12.95
N GLN A 154 -2.54 3.26 -11.78
CA GLN A 154 -2.59 3.89 -10.46
C GLN A 154 -1.20 4.14 -9.87
N GLY A 155 -0.16 3.56 -10.45
CA GLY A 155 1.21 3.65 -9.98
C GLY A 155 1.90 4.96 -10.33
N ALA A 156 3.10 5.16 -9.79
CA ALA A 156 3.87 6.38 -9.93
C ALA A 156 4.30 6.72 -11.37
N GLN A 157 4.40 5.71 -12.25
CA GLN A 157 4.69 5.90 -13.68
C GLN A 157 3.42 6.15 -14.52
N GLY A 158 2.24 6.15 -13.90
CA GLY A 158 0.99 6.53 -14.54
C GLY A 158 0.93 8.02 -14.87
N THR A 159 -0.13 8.43 -15.55
CA THR A 159 -0.29 9.82 -16.01
C THR A 159 -0.96 10.74 -14.99
N LEU A 160 -1.33 10.25 -13.80
CA LEU A 160 -2.12 11.00 -12.82
C LEU A 160 -1.46 12.34 -12.47
N MET A 161 -0.21 12.30 -12.00
CA MET A 161 0.51 13.51 -11.56
C MET A 161 0.71 14.49 -12.71
N ALA A 162 1.15 14.01 -13.87
CA ALA A 162 1.36 14.86 -15.05
C ALA A 162 0.06 15.53 -15.52
N ASN A 163 -1.05 14.78 -15.53
CA ASN A 163 -2.36 15.31 -15.93
C ASN A 163 -2.89 16.35 -14.94
N VAL A 164 -2.69 16.13 -13.64
CA VAL A 164 -3.12 17.08 -12.60
C VAL A 164 -2.29 18.37 -12.70
N LEU A 165 -0.97 18.25 -12.83
CA LEU A 165 -0.08 19.41 -13.01
C LEU A 165 -0.46 20.21 -14.24
N ALA A 166 -0.60 19.56 -15.40
CA ALA A 166 -0.96 20.25 -16.65
C ALA A 166 -2.29 21.03 -16.54
N ARG A 167 -3.28 20.45 -15.84
CA ARG A 167 -4.58 21.12 -15.62
C ARG A 167 -4.48 22.30 -14.66
N ILE A 168 -3.63 22.21 -13.65
CA ILE A 168 -3.36 23.32 -12.72
C ILE A 168 -2.65 24.44 -13.48
N GLU A 169 -1.61 24.11 -14.23
CA GLU A 169 -0.83 25.07 -15.04
C GLU A 169 -1.71 25.81 -16.06
N GLU A 170 -2.55 25.08 -16.78
CA GLU A 170 -3.51 25.65 -17.73
C GLU A 170 -4.45 26.63 -17.03
N LYS A 171 -4.99 26.26 -15.86
CA LYS A 171 -5.92 27.10 -15.10
C LYS A 171 -5.25 28.36 -14.55
N LEU A 172 -3.96 28.30 -14.23
CA LEU A 172 -3.15 29.43 -13.77
C LEU A 172 -2.54 30.27 -14.90
N GLY A 173 -2.70 29.84 -16.16
CA GLY A 173 -2.12 30.54 -17.32
C GLY A 173 -0.59 30.38 -17.41
N VAL A 174 -0.05 29.30 -16.85
CA VAL A 174 1.41 28.99 -16.88
C VAL A 174 1.79 28.53 -18.29
N THR A 175 2.78 29.19 -18.87
CA THR A 175 3.30 28.80 -20.20
C THR A 175 4.17 27.56 -20.09
N ARG A 176 4.35 26.85 -21.22
CA ARG A 176 5.21 25.66 -21.28
C ARG A 176 6.66 25.95 -20.80
N GLU A 177 7.20 27.11 -21.12
CA GLU A 177 8.52 27.53 -20.68
C GLU A 177 8.59 27.70 -19.16
N GLN A 178 7.59 28.36 -18.58
CA GLN A 178 7.47 28.52 -17.13
C GLN A 178 7.33 27.16 -16.41
N SER A 179 6.53 26.25 -16.96
CA SER A 179 6.37 24.88 -16.47
C SER A 179 7.71 24.13 -16.43
N ILE A 180 8.47 24.16 -17.53
CA ILE A 180 9.78 23.50 -17.60
C ILE A 180 10.73 24.08 -16.55
N ARG A 181 10.76 25.39 -16.41
CA ARG A 181 11.59 26.08 -15.40
C ARG A 181 11.18 25.71 -13.97
N ALA A 182 9.89 25.69 -13.69
CA ALA A 182 9.35 25.29 -12.39
C ALA A 182 9.75 23.85 -12.04
N CYS A 183 9.54 22.90 -12.96
CA CYS A 183 9.95 21.51 -12.76
C CYS A 183 11.47 21.37 -12.55
N THR A 184 12.28 22.11 -13.29
CA THR A 184 13.75 22.05 -13.16
C THR A 184 14.23 22.58 -11.80
N ASN A 185 13.53 23.56 -11.23
CA ASN A 185 13.84 24.17 -9.94
C ASN A 185 13.09 23.51 -8.77
N SER A 186 12.31 22.46 -9.03
CA SER A 186 11.57 21.75 -8.00
C SER A 186 12.43 20.66 -7.34
N LEU A 187 12.13 20.37 -6.08
CA LEU A 187 12.64 19.23 -5.34
C LEU A 187 11.54 18.19 -5.20
N LEU A 188 11.86 16.93 -5.51
CA LEU A 188 10.98 15.79 -5.26
C LEU A 188 11.55 14.96 -4.12
N LEU A 189 10.76 14.77 -3.06
CA LEU A 189 11.05 13.83 -2.00
C LEU A 189 10.23 12.55 -2.25
N SER A 190 10.92 11.43 -2.38
CA SER A 190 10.29 10.11 -2.43
C SER A 190 10.41 9.48 -1.06
N ALA A 191 9.28 9.10 -0.47
CA ALA A 191 9.22 8.48 0.84
C ALA A 191 8.71 7.05 0.72
N ASP A 192 9.39 6.15 1.39
CA ASP A 192 9.12 4.72 1.43
C ASP A 192 9.83 4.12 2.64
N ASN A 193 9.22 3.12 3.30
CA ASN A 193 9.76 2.54 4.51
C ASN A 193 11.12 1.87 4.28
N GLY A 194 11.99 1.96 5.28
CA GLY A 194 13.28 1.29 5.30
C GLY A 194 13.33 0.19 6.36
N HIS A 195 14.11 -0.86 6.09
CA HIS A 195 14.34 -1.92 7.06
C HIS A 195 15.41 -1.53 8.07
N ALA A 196 15.13 -1.73 9.35
CA ALA A 196 16.19 -1.81 10.34
C ALA A 196 16.99 -3.11 10.16
N THR A 197 18.22 -3.13 10.65
CA THR A 197 19.05 -4.33 10.67
C THR A 197 18.36 -5.45 11.44
N HIS A 198 18.17 -6.59 10.78
CA HIS A 198 17.52 -7.74 11.39
C HIS A 198 18.46 -8.38 12.44
N PRO A 199 18.04 -8.50 13.71
CA PRO A 199 18.95 -8.95 14.79
C PRO A 199 19.49 -10.38 14.58
N ASN A 200 18.73 -11.25 13.94
CA ASN A 200 19.13 -12.63 13.63
C ASN A 200 19.83 -12.77 12.27
N HIS A 201 19.86 -11.72 11.46
CA HIS A 201 20.44 -11.70 10.11
C HIS A 201 21.19 -10.40 9.84
N PRO A 202 22.17 -10.02 10.67
CA PRO A 202 22.91 -8.78 10.50
C PRO A 202 23.72 -8.75 9.18
N GLU A 203 24.06 -9.92 8.64
CA GLU A 203 24.76 -10.07 7.37
C GLU A 203 23.94 -9.60 6.13
N LYS A 204 22.63 -9.31 6.30
CA LYS A 204 21.77 -8.74 5.25
C LYS A 204 21.84 -7.22 5.17
N SER A 205 22.52 -6.58 6.10
CA SER A 205 22.67 -5.13 6.17
C SER A 205 24.12 -4.71 5.92
N ASP A 206 24.31 -3.47 5.46
CA ASP A 206 25.63 -2.88 5.32
C ASP A 206 26.23 -2.67 6.73
N PRO A 207 27.38 -3.27 7.06
CA PRO A 207 27.98 -3.15 8.38
C PRO A 207 28.51 -1.74 8.69
N ALA A 208 28.72 -0.91 7.65
CA ALA A 208 29.18 0.47 7.81
C ALA A 208 28.03 1.47 8.01
N ASN A 209 26.82 1.13 7.53
CA ASN A 209 25.64 2.00 7.59
C ASN A 209 24.47 1.26 8.22
N VAL A 210 24.56 1.02 9.52
CA VAL A 210 23.59 0.22 10.28
C VAL A 210 22.35 1.06 10.60
N ALA A 211 21.20 0.65 10.07
CA ALA A 211 19.91 1.21 10.45
C ALA A 211 19.36 0.47 11.69
N VAL A 212 18.90 1.22 12.69
CA VAL A 212 18.35 0.68 13.94
C VAL A 212 16.93 1.19 14.17
N MET A 213 16.10 0.35 14.81
CA MET A 213 14.76 0.77 15.21
C MET A 213 14.83 1.97 16.17
N GLY A 214 14.02 2.99 15.91
CA GLY A 214 14.03 4.23 16.69
C GLY A 214 15.23 5.15 16.44
N GLY A 215 16.06 4.86 15.44
CA GLY A 215 17.26 5.66 15.10
C GLY A 215 16.97 6.96 14.34
N GLY A 216 15.73 7.19 13.92
CA GLY A 216 15.31 8.36 13.17
C GLY A 216 15.01 8.06 11.69
N VAL A 217 14.98 9.10 10.89
CA VAL A 217 14.69 9.00 9.44
C VAL A 217 15.87 8.35 8.73
N LEU A 218 15.56 7.34 7.90
CA LEU A 218 16.53 6.67 7.06
C LEU A 218 16.65 7.36 5.69
N LEU A 219 17.85 7.82 5.34
CA LEU A 219 18.17 8.24 3.98
C LEU A 219 18.66 7.05 3.17
N LYS A 220 17.89 6.67 2.15
CA LYS A 220 18.23 5.53 1.28
C LYS A 220 19.06 6.00 0.09
N TYR A 221 20.14 5.29 -0.18
CA TYR A 221 20.95 5.45 -1.40
C TYR A 221 21.05 4.12 -2.12
N ASN A 222 20.82 4.14 -3.43
CA ASN A 222 20.93 2.95 -4.25
C ASN A 222 21.48 3.31 -5.64
N ALA A 223 22.61 2.73 -6.03
CA ALA A 223 23.27 2.98 -7.31
C ALA A 223 22.41 2.60 -8.55
N ARG A 224 21.36 1.79 -8.35
CA ARG A 224 20.44 1.39 -9.43
C ARG A 224 19.20 2.27 -9.54
N GLN A 225 19.00 3.19 -8.60
CA GLN A 225 17.88 4.12 -8.61
C GLN A 225 18.34 5.50 -9.05
N THR A 226 17.45 6.21 -9.73
CA THR A 226 17.75 7.54 -10.26
C THR A 226 17.50 8.58 -9.16
N TYR A 227 18.49 8.78 -8.30
CA TYR A 227 18.51 9.92 -7.38
C TYR A 227 19.27 11.08 -7.99
N THR A 228 18.89 12.28 -7.65
CA THR A 228 19.74 13.45 -7.94
C THR A 228 20.88 13.53 -6.92
N LEU A 229 22.08 13.66 -7.41
CA LEU A 229 23.26 13.85 -6.55
C LEU A 229 23.28 15.20 -5.82
N SER A 230 22.40 16.13 -6.20
CA SER A 230 22.28 17.45 -5.56
C SER A 230 21.66 17.39 -4.16
N LEU A 231 21.02 16.30 -3.77
CA LEU A 231 20.53 16.10 -2.39
C LEU A 231 21.65 15.92 -1.36
N ILE A 232 22.88 15.71 -1.78
CA ILE A 232 24.05 15.61 -0.89
C ILE A 232 24.38 16.94 -0.21
N HIS A 233 23.83 18.05 -0.69
CA HIS A 233 24.10 19.39 -0.19
C HIS A 233 22.97 19.99 0.68
N ILE A 234 21.99 19.17 1.04
CA ILE A 234 20.99 19.48 2.03
C ILE A 234 21.46 18.92 3.36
#